data_f977b8b83c7896c685946a34bce4b174
#
_entry.id   f977b8b83c7896c685946a34bce4b174
#
_cell.length_a   1.000
_cell.length_b   1.000
_cell.length_c   1.000
_cell.angle_alpha   90.00
_cell.angle_beta   90.00
_cell.angle_gamma   90.00
#
_symmetry.space_group_name_H-M   'P 1'
#
loop_
_entity.id
_entity.type
_entity.pdbx_description
1 polymer ?
#
loop_
_entity_poly.entity_id
_entity_poly.type
_entity_poly.pdbx_seq_one_letter_code
_entity_poly.pdbx_strand_id
1 'polypeptide(L)'
;MKVTIREGIRVKTTDSIKDIIDYYKYYNRRSGEAVTPMFFDKKAKEFVFPRHIRKFKGLVDKFEVVEDNRIKDKDLEKPFALQDSYNLYPFQQDIVKQIEAHLNSEEASCILKAPPRTGKSYMLPAIVKHFNKRVLILVDRTNLVEQMFNEFTQNTKEGDIQILTTDTDRVADVNISTLQLLNRNKRLLNMLVNEISFIIVDEVHLISVGALTNVFLKFPAYYRLGLSATPTRSDGLTPVLYDHFSLNIVESDNPNNLPIYHILVQHPSVVYYASMYDANKAWKDLFLSSAVLNDTFKLSVLLKREKKRNILIYSTIVEQQETYKLLLESEGFTAGVINGQTKKAVRTQYLKDFKEGRLDFLISGVILQKGITLPNLDTIINVANHTKESFEQMVGRVRSLDPNKKDPIIFHFGFQGKGYYKTRNIKVWCGKLTESSNDKIAYWDFKKFKSFLTGE
;
A
#
# COMPACT_ATOMS: atom_id res chain seq x y z
N MET A 1 -9.21 -21.15 -31.54
CA MET A 1 -10.10 -21.70 -30.47
C MET A 1 -11.14 -20.65 -30.13
N LYS A 2 -12.44 -21.00 -30.15
CA LYS A 2 -13.52 -20.06 -29.80
C LYS A 2 -13.59 -19.90 -28.29
N VAL A 3 -13.63 -18.65 -27.81
CA VAL A 3 -13.68 -18.32 -26.37
C VAL A 3 -14.77 -17.31 -26.08
N THR A 4 -15.32 -17.38 -24.89
CA THR A 4 -16.24 -16.38 -24.34
C THR A 4 -15.52 -15.59 -23.24
N ILE A 5 -15.65 -14.28 -23.26
CA ILE A 5 -15.16 -13.42 -22.17
C ILE A 5 -16.32 -13.11 -21.22
N ARG A 6 -16.14 -13.36 -19.93
CA ARG A 6 -17.07 -12.96 -18.88
C ARG A 6 -16.28 -12.50 -17.64
N GLU A 7 -16.25 -13.26 -16.55
CA GLU A 7 -15.38 -13.03 -15.40
C GLU A 7 -13.90 -13.23 -15.71
N GLY A 8 -13.62 -14.04 -16.72
CA GLY A 8 -12.34 -14.37 -17.30
C GLY A 8 -12.52 -14.87 -18.72
N ILE A 9 -11.48 -15.45 -19.30
CA ILE A 9 -11.55 -16.14 -20.59
C ILE A 9 -12.01 -17.56 -20.34
N ARG A 10 -13.18 -17.92 -20.90
CA ARG A 10 -13.79 -19.25 -20.84
C ARG A 10 -13.46 -20.06 -22.08
N VAL A 11 -12.91 -21.24 -21.86
CA VAL A 11 -12.42 -22.12 -22.92
C VAL A 11 -13.02 -23.51 -22.76
N LYS A 12 -13.75 -23.97 -23.76
CA LYS A 12 -14.09 -25.38 -23.92
C LYS A 12 -12.95 -26.09 -24.64
N THR A 13 -12.40 -27.13 -24.05
CA THR A 13 -11.33 -27.89 -24.67
C THR A 13 -11.55 -29.39 -24.47
N THR A 14 -11.11 -30.15 -25.49
CA THR A 14 -10.94 -31.61 -25.41
C THR A 14 -9.51 -32.00 -25.03
N ASP A 15 -8.60 -31.02 -24.92
CA ASP A 15 -7.21 -31.25 -24.59
C ASP A 15 -7.06 -31.71 -23.13
N SER A 16 -5.94 -32.34 -22.84
CA SER A 16 -5.64 -32.81 -21.49
C SER A 16 -5.60 -31.63 -20.50
N ILE A 17 -6.49 -31.68 -19.52
CA ILE A 17 -6.56 -30.68 -18.41
C ILE A 17 -5.18 -30.55 -17.73
N LYS A 18 -4.46 -31.67 -17.62
CA LYS A 18 -3.16 -31.69 -16.96
C LYS A 18 -2.13 -30.88 -17.72
N ASP A 19 -2.09 -30.99 -19.03
CA ASP A 19 -1.12 -30.26 -19.86
C ASP A 19 -1.37 -28.77 -19.81
N ILE A 20 -2.64 -28.34 -19.81
CA ILE A 20 -3.00 -26.92 -19.64
C ILE A 20 -2.60 -26.41 -18.25
N ILE A 21 -2.87 -27.16 -17.18
CA ILE A 21 -2.48 -26.81 -15.83
C ILE A 21 -0.95 -26.74 -15.71
N ASP A 22 -0.24 -27.71 -16.27
CA ASP A 22 1.22 -27.76 -16.20
C ASP A 22 1.88 -26.61 -16.97
N TYR A 23 1.28 -26.19 -18.05
CA TYR A 23 1.74 -25.02 -18.82
C TYR A 23 1.47 -23.69 -18.10
N TYR A 24 0.32 -23.55 -17.41
CA TYR A 24 -0.12 -22.29 -16.77
C TYR A 24 0.20 -22.27 -15.26
N LYS A 25 1.38 -22.74 -14.87
CA LYS A 25 1.88 -22.69 -13.49
C LYS A 25 2.80 -21.51 -13.27
N TYR A 26 2.61 -20.84 -12.15
CA TYR A 26 3.54 -19.91 -11.54
C TYR A 26 4.10 -20.52 -10.27
N TYR A 27 5.31 -20.14 -9.88
CA TYR A 27 5.92 -20.62 -8.65
C TYR A 27 6.14 -19.48 -7.68
N ASN A 28 5.64 -19.66 -6.47
CA ASN A 28 5.92 -18.75 -5.38
C ASN A 28 7.39 -18.91 -4.93
N ARG A 29 8.17 -17.86 -5.08
CA ARG A 29 9.62 -17.88 -4.76
C ARG A 29 9.92 -18.08 -3.28
N ARG A 30 8.95 -17.81 -2.38
CA ARG A 30 9.13 -17.93 -0.93
C ARG A 30 8.77 -19.34 -0.42
N SER A 31 7.66 -19.90 -0.88
CA SER A 31 7.19 -21.21 -0.44
C SER A 31 7.57 -22.38 -1.38
N GLY A 32 7.98 -22.08 -2.61
CA GLY A 32 8.20 -23.09 -3.66
C GLY A 32 6.92 -23.66 -4.24
N GLU A 33 5.75 -23.27 -3.74
CA GLU A 33 4.45 -23.81 -4.15
C GLU A 33 4.07 -23.36 -5.55
N ALA A 34 3.48 -24.27 -6.32
CA ALA A 34 2.89 -23.96 -7.60
C ALA A 34 1.53 -23.30 -7.43
N VAL A 35 1.29 -22.22 -8.18
CA VAL A 35 0.03 -21.50 -8.22
C VAL A 35 -0.49 -21.50 -9.65
N THR A 36 -1.74 -21.95 -9.82
CA THR A 36 -2.44 -21.91 -11.11
C THR A 36 -3.65 -21.00 -10.96
N PRO A 37 -3.60 -19.73 -11.44
CA PRO A 37 -4.67 -18.77 -11.24
C PRO A 37 -5.83 -18.98 -12.22
N MET A 38 -6.44 -20.14 -12.18
CA MET A 38 -7.60 -20.53 -12.97
C MET A 38 -8.48 -21.50 -12.19
N PHE A 39 -9.70 -21.76 -12.68
CA PHE A 39 -10.51 -22.87 -12.19
C PHE A 39 -11.24 -23.58 -13.33
N PHE A 40 -11.73 -24.80 -13.07
CA PHE A 40 -12.57 -25.56 -13.98
C PHE A 40 -14.03 -25.48 -13.55
N ASP A 41 -14.87 -24.90 -14.40
CA ASP A 41 -16.31 -24.87 -14.21
C ASP A 41 -16.92 -26.23 -14.59
N LYS A 42 -17.22 -27.03 -13.57
CA LYS A 42 -17.77 -28.40 -13.76
C LYS A 42 -19.14 -28.42 -14.47
N LYS A 43 -19.97 -27.38 -14.28
CA LYS A 43 -21.30 -27.30 -14.90
C LYS A 43 -21.17 -26.98 -16.38
N ALA A 44 -20.40 -25.96 -16.72
CA ALA A 44 -20.19 -25.54 -18.11
C ALA A 44 -19.17 -26.43 -18.84
N LYS A 45 -18.39 -27.24 -18.11
CA LYS A 45 -17.22 -28.00 -18.64
C LYS A 45 -16.22 -27.09 -19.32
N GLU A 46 -15.89 -25.97 -18.68
CA GLU A 46 -15.01 -24.92 -19.20
C GLU A 46 -13.87 -24.62 -18.22
N PHE A 47 -12.71 -24.31 -18.78
CA PHE A 47 -11.67 -23.63 -18.01
C PHE A 47 -11.93 -22.13 -17.99
N VAL A 48 -11.71 -21.51 -16.83
CA VAL A 48 -11.83 -20.06 -16.64
C VAL A 48 -10.48 -19.51 -16.23
N PHE A 49 -9.90 -18.71 -17.11
CA PHE A 49 -8.60 -18.05 -16.94
C PHE A 49 -8.78 -16.56 -16.65
N PRO A 50 -7.80 -15.88 -16.04
CA PRO A 50 -7.79 -14.42 -15.98
C PRO A 50 -7.89 -13.78 -17.36
N ARG A 51 -8.43 -12.56 -17.45
CA ARG A 51 -8.72 -11.87 -18.72
C ARG A 51 -7.49 -11.58 -19.59
N HIS A 52 -6.36 -11.31 -18.95
CA HIS A 52 -5.14 -10.85 -19.62
C HIS A 52 -4.03 -11.91 -19.57
N ILE A 53 -4.37 -13.14 -19.94
CA ILE A 53 -3.45 -14.29 -19.88
C ILE A 53 -2.24 -14.06 -20.80
N ARG A 54 -1.06 -14.00 -20.22
CA ARG A 54 0.18 -13.70 -20.98
C ARG A 54 1.06 -14.88 -21.28
N LYS A 55 1.09 -15.87 -20.40
CA LYS A 55 1.85 -17.10 -20.66
C LYS A 55 1.34 -17.88 -21.86
N PHE A 56 0.10 -17.64 -22.27
CA PHE A 56 -0.53 -18.26 -23.42
C PHE A 56 -0.27 -17.52 -24.74
N LYS A 57 0.80 -16.70 -24.87
CA LYS A 57 1.07 -15.99 -26.13
C LYS A 57 0.98 -16.87 -27.39
N GLY A 58 1.39 -18.14 -27.32
CA GLY A 58 1.21 -19.08 -28.42
C GLY A 58 -0.21 -19.63 -28.61
N LEU A 59 -1.13 -19.43 -27.63
CA LEU A 59 -2.54 -19.84 -27.67
C LEU A 59 -3.47 -18.64 -27.83
N VAL A 60 -3.13 -17.47 -27.27
CA VAL A 60 -3.94 -16.25 -27.35
C VAL A 60 -4.08 -15.76 -28.79
N ASP A 61 -3.04 -15.89 -29.62
CA ASP A 61 -3.10 -15.57 -31.05
C ASP A 61 -4.03 -16.49 -31.84
N LYS A 62 -4.50 -17.58 -31.19
CA LYS A 62 -5.46 -18.54 -31.76
C LYS A 62 -6.86 -18.41 -31.15
N PHE A 63 -7.09 -17.48 -30.21
CA PHE A 63 -8.40 -17.26 -29.62
C PHE A 63 -9.24 -16.33 -30.49
N GLU A 64 -10.36 -16.82 -30.95
CA GLU A 64 -11.43 -16.04 -31.55
C GLU A 64 -12.46 -15.76 -30.47
N VAL A 65 -12.58 -14.50 -30.02
CA VAL A 65 -13.62 -14.10 -29.09
C VAL A 65 -14.95 -14.12 -29.82
N VAL A 66 -15.83 -15.05 -29.45
CA VAL A 66 -17.16 -15.17 -30.06
C VAL A 66 -18.25 -14.43 -29.28
N GLU A 67 -18.03 -14.23 -27.99
CA GLU A 67 -18.97 -13.51 -27.11
C GLU A 67 -18.20 -12.74 -26.02
N ASP A 68 -18.64 -11.51 -25.78
CA ASP A 68 -18.23 -10.72 -24.61
C ASP A 68 -19.42 -10.50 -23.70
N ASN A 69 -19.47 -11.29 -22.63
CA ASN A 69 -20.54 -11.29 -21.64
C ASN A 69 -20.13 -10.56 -20.34
N ARG A 70 -19.17 -9.62 -20.43
CA ARG A 70 -18.82 -8.76 -19.31
C ARG A 70 -19.96 -7.77 -19.01
N ILE A 71 -20.19 -7.51 -17.73
CA ILE A 71 -21.23 -6.59 -17.28
C ILE A 71 -20.71 -5.15 -17.37
N LYS A 72 -21.28 -4.38 -18.29
CA LYS A 72 -20.95 -2.97 -18.54
C LYS A 72 -22.07 -2.01 -18.14
N ASP A 73 -23.29 -2.49 -18.03
CA ASP A 73 -24.54 -1.73 -18.01
C ASP A 73 -25.13 -1.50 -16.60
N LYS A 74 -24.43 -1.87 -15.55
CA LYS A 74 -24.84 -1.56 -14.18
C LYS A 74 -24.40 -0.14 -13.81
N ASP A 75 -25.26 0.81 -14.13
CA ASP A 75 -25.08 2.23 -13.82
C ASP A 75 -25.43 2.53 -12.36
N LEU A 76 -25.02 3.69 -11.88
CA LEU A 76 -25.44 4.21 -10.58
C LEU A 76 -26.95 4.44 -10.62
N GLU A 77 -27.65 3.98 -9.59
CA GLU A 77 -29.13 4.14 -9.50
C GLU A 77 -29.53 5.49 -8.90
N LYS A 78 -28.65 6.05 -8.06
CA LYS A 78 -28.88 7.35 -7.41
C LYS A 78 -27.95 8.42 -7.96
N PRO A 79 -28.34 9.71 -7.86
CA PRO A 79 -27.44 10.80 -8.20
C PRO A 79 -26.12 10.68 -7.43
N PHE A 80 -25.01 10.90 -8.14
CA PHE A 80 -23.68 10.91 -7.55
C PHE A 80 -23.03 12.27 -7.82
N ALA A 81 -23.02 13.14 -6.81
CA ALA A 81 -22.48 14.49 -6.91
C ALA A 81 -21.30 14.68 -5.96
N LEU A 82 -20.23 15.29 -6.45
CA LEU A 82 -19.08 15.67 -5.65
C LEU A 82 -19.35 16.95 -4.88
N GLN A 83 -18.67 17.13 -3.73
CA GLN A 83 -18.69 18.39 -2.99
C GLN A 83 -18.19 19.55 -3.85
N ASP A 84 -18.75 20.74 -3.65
CA ASP A 84 -18.35 21.96 -4.39
C ASP A 84 -16.87 22.32 -4.12
N SER A 85 -16.35 21.96 -2.95
CA SER A 85 -14.95 22.13 -2.55
C SER A 85 -14.01 21.05 -3.11
N TYR A 86 -14.54 19.98 -3.72
CA TYR A 86 -13.73 18.91 -4.25
C TYR A 86 -13.02 19.34 -5.53
N ASN A 87 -11.70 19.38 -5.49
CA ASN A 87 -10.89 19.78 -6.63
C ASN A 87 -9.63 18.92 -6.73
N LEU A 88 -9.38 18.39 -7.92
CA LEU A 88 -8.15 17.66 -8.23
C LEU A 88 -7.04 18.63 -8.63
N TYR A 89 -5.83 18.39 -8.12
CA TYR A 89 -4.64 19.06 -8.62
C TYR A 89 -4.43 18.76 -10.12
N PRO A 90 -3.78 19.65 -10.89
CA PRO A 90 -3.56 19.43 -12.33
C PRO A 90 -2.96 18.05 -12.66
N PHE A 91 -1.94 17.61 -11.92
CA PHE A 91 -1.33 16.30 -12.14
C PHE A 91 -2.30 15.12 -11.83
N GLN A 92 -3.23 15.29 -10.88
CA GLN A 92 -4.26 14.28 -10.60
C GLN A 92 -5.30 14.22 -11.72
N GLN A 93 -5.66 15.36 -12.30
CA GLN A 93 -6.55 15.43 -13.46
C GLN A 93 -5.93 14.67 -14.66
N ASP A 94 -4.61 14.84 -14.88
CA ASP A 94 -3.90 14.13 -15.94
C ASP A 94 -3.84 12.61 -15.68
N ILE A 95 -3.64 12.18 -14.43
CA ILE A 95 -3.74 10.77 -14.03
C ILE A 95 -5.14 10.22 -14.34
N VAL A 96 -6.18 10.93 -13.94
CA VAL A 96 -7.58 10.51 -14.17
C VAL A 96 -7.86 10.37 -15.65
N LYS A 97 -7.44 11.32 -16.50
CA LYS A 97 -7.59 11.23 -17.98
C LYS A 97 -6.87 9.99 -18.55
N GLN A 98 -5.68 9.65 -18.06
CA GLN A 98 -4.96 8.46 -18.52
C GLN A 98 -5.68 7.17 -18.10
N ILE A 99 -6.21 7.12 -16.86
CA ILE A 99 -7.04 6.00 -16.39
C ILE A 99 -8.28 5.87 -17.26
N GLU A 100 -8.97 6.97 -17.54
CA GLU A 100 -10.15 7.00 -18.42
C GLU A 100 -9.85 6.44 -19.81
N ALA A 101 -8.73 6.84 -20.41
CA ALA A 101 -8.31 6.35 -21.72
C ALA A 101 -8.12 4.82 -21.72
N HIS A 102 -7.46 4.26 -20.70
CA HIS A 102 -7.26 2.81 -20.59
C HIS A 102 -8.55 2.04 -20.26
N LEU A 103 -9.40 2.58 -19.39
CA LEU A 103 -10.66 1.93 -19.05
C LEU A 103 -11.67 1.97 -20.22
N ASN A 104 -11.58 2.97 -21.09
CA ASN A 104 -12.40 3.05 -22.31
C ASN A 104 -11.85 2.20 -23.47
N SER A 105 -10.67 1.57 -23.32
CA SER A 105 -10.15 0.62 -24.30
C SER A 105 -10.88 -0.74 -24.21
N GLU A 106 -10.63 -1.63 -25.17
CA GLU A 106 -11.19 -3.00 -25.18
C GLU A 106 -10.79 -3.81 -23.95
N GLU A 107 -9.58 -3.58 -23.42
CA GLU A 107 -9.12 -4.25 -22.20
C GLU A 107 -9.90 -3.81 -20.98
N ALA A 108 -10.37 -2.58 -20.94
CA ALA A 108 -11.13 -1.95 -19.86
C ALA A 108 -10.46 -2.15 -18.47
N SER A 109 -9.14 -2.12 -18.45
CA SER A 109 -8.37 -2.46 -17.26
C SER A 109 -7.01 -1.78 -17.26
N CYS A 110 -6.60 -1.26 -16.09
CA CYS A 110 -5.26 -0.71 -15.86
C CYS A 110 -4.84 -0.78 -14.39
N ILE A 111 -3.57 -0.49 -14.15
CA ILE A 111 -3.01 -0.31 -12.80
C ILE A 111 -2.45 1.12 -12.71
N LEU A 112 -2.91 1.88 -11.71
CA LEU A 112 -2.27 3.13 -11.33
C LEU A 112 -1.08 2.82 -10.43
N LYS A 113 0.13 3.07 -10.93
CA LYS A 113 1.37 3.08 -10.17
C LYS A 113 1.70 4.51 -9.76
N ALA A 114 1.45 4.84 -8.52
CA ALA A 114 1.71 6.16 -7.98
C ALA A 114 2.23 6.06 -6.54
N PRO A 115 3.22 6.87 -6.16
CA PRO A 115 3.80 6.82 -4.82
C PRO A 115 2.76 7.12 -3.72
N PRO A 116 3.07 6.84 -2.46
CA PRO A 116 2.24 7.28 -1.34
C PRO A 116 2.02 8.80 -1.39
N ARG A 117 0.83 9.25 -0.98
CA ARG A 117 0.45 10.68 -0.95
C ARG A 117 0.19 11.34 -2.31
N THR A 118 0.15 10.61 -3.39
CA THR A 118 -0.36 11.11 -4.68
C THR A 118 -1.86 11.42 -4.64
N GLY A 119 -2.56 10.96 -3.60
CA GLY A 119 -4.03 11.11 -3.51
C GLY A 119 -4.78 10.05 -4.31
N LYS A 120 -4.22 8.82 -4.39
CA LYS A 120 -4.88 7.70 -5.10
C LYS A 120 -6.34 7.54 -4.71
N SER A 121 -6.63 7.44 -3.41
CA SER A 121 -8.00 7.29 -2.91
C SER A 121 -8.84 8.56 -3.13
N TYR A 122 -8.22 9.75 -3.06
CA TYR A 122 -8.88 11.04 -3.30
C TYR A 122 -9.38 11.20 -4.74
N MET A 123 -8.72 10.60 -5.72
CA MET A 123 -9.15 10.63 -7.13
C MET A 123 -10.34 9.72 -7.42
N LEU A 124 -10.61 8.70 -6.59
CA LEU A 124 -11.63 7.70 -6.88
C LEU A 124 -13.06 8.24 -6.99
N PRO A 125 -13.54 9.20 -6.16
CA PRO A 125 -14.84 9.79 -6.35
C PRO A 125 -15.04 10.44 -7.74
N ALA A 126 -14.00 11.11 -8.27
CA ALA A 126 -14.06 11.68 -9.63
C ALA A 126 -14.15 10.59 -10.70
N ILE A 127 -13.37 9.52 -10.57
CA ILE A 127 -13.40 8.37 -11.49
C ILE A 127 -14.77 7.68 -11.46
N VAL A 128 -15.33 7.44 -10.27
CA VAL A 128 -16.67 6.83 -10.13
C VAL A 128 -17.74 7.72 -10.76
N LYS A 129 -17.70 9.03 -10.52
CA LYS A 129 -18.61 10.00 -11.15
C LYS A 129 -18.52 9.96 -12.68
N HIS A 130 -17.27 9.94 -13.22
CA HIS A 130 -17.06 9.95 -14.68
C HIS A 130 -17.64 8.71 -15.34
N PHE A 131 -17.35 7.52 -14.81
CA PHE A 131 -17.83 6.26 -15.39
C PHE A 131 -19.31 5.99 -15.15
N ASN A 132 -19.89 6.60 -14.12
CA ASN A 132 -21.30 6.42 -13.73
C ASN A 132 -21.68 4.94 -13.61
N LYS A 133 -20.80 4.11 -13.02
CA LYS A 133 -20.98 2.68 -12.90
C LYS A 133 -21.01 2.23 -11.46
N ARG A 134 -21.88 1.25 -11.16
CA ARG A 134 -21.91 0.61 -9.84
C ARG A 134 -20.57 -0.05 -9.55
N VAL A 135 -19.95 0.32 -8.44
CA VAL A 135 -18.57 -0.01 -8.12
C VAL A 135 -18.42 -0.85 -6.86
N LEU A 136 -17.47 -1.77 -6.91
CA LEU A 136 -16.94 -2.49 -5.77
C LEU A 136 -15.50 -2.09 -5.52
N ILE A 137 -15.23 -1.49 -4.35
CA ILE A 137 -13.89 -1.08 -3.93
C ILE A 137 -13.38 -2.06 -2.90
N LEU A 138 -12.24 -2.69 -3.19
CA LEU A 138 -11.62 -3.71 -2.36
C LEU A 138 -10.32 -3.20 -1.77
N VAL A 139 -10.17 -3.34 -0.46
CA VAL A 139 -8.97 -2.97 0.29
C VAL A 139 -8.40 -4.16 1.06
N ASP A 140 -7.14 -4.08 1.48
CA ASP A 140 -6.44 -5.19 2.18
C ASP A 140 -6.91 -5.40 3.63
N ARG A 141 -7.35 -4.34 4.33
CA ARG A 141 -7.63 -4.39 5.78
C ARG A 141 -8.86 -3.59 6.19
N THR A 142 -9.50 -3.99 7.29
CA THR A 142 -10.73 -3.36 7.80
C THR A 142 -10.56 -1.88 8.16
N ASN A 143 -9.42 -1.46 8.69
CA ASN A 143 -9.17 -0.04 8.97
C ASN A 143 -9.11 0.83 7.69
N LEU A 144 -8.73 0.23 6.54
CA LEU A 144 -8.74 0.93 5.25
C LEU A 144 -10.15 1.03 4.67
N VAL A 145 -11.07 0.14 5.04
CA VAL A 145 -12.49 0.23 4.66
C VAL A 145 -13.11 1.50 5.22
N GLU A 146 -12.93 1.76 6.52
CA GLU A 146 -13.43 2.98 7.18
C GLU A 146 -12.80 4.24 6.56
N GLN A 147 -11.49 4.19 6.27
CA GLN A 147 -10.79 5.32 5.64
C GLN A 147 -11.34 5.59 4.23
N MET A 148 -11.50 4.56 3.41
CA MET A 148 -12.05 4.69 2.05
C MET A 148 -13.49 5.21 2.07
N PHE A 149 -14.31 4.71 2.99
CA PHE A 149 -15.67 5.19 3.18
C PHE A 149 -15.70 6.68 3.56
N ASN A 150 -14.86 7.11 4.51
CA ASN A 150 -14.75 8.51 4.90
C ASN A 150 -14.25 9.39 3.75
N GLU A 151 -13.28 8.90 2.95
CA GLU A 151 -12.80 9.60 1.75
C GLU A 151 -13.93 9.87 0.76
N PHE A 152 -14.77 8.86 0.50
CA PHE A 152 -15.93 9.03 -0.38
C PHE A 152 -16.98 9.96 0.22
N THR A 153 -17.40 9.75 1.46
CA THR A 153 -18.48 10.53 2.10
C THR A 153 -18.11 11.99 2.33
N GLN A 154 -16.83 12.29 2.60
CA GLN A 154 -16.37 13.67 2.74
C GLN A 154 -16.29 14.41 1.40
N ASN A 155 -16.06 13.70 0.31
CA ASN A 155 -15.89 14.29 -1.03
C ASN A 155 -17.14 14.18 -1.90
N THR A 156 -18.19 13.51 -1.42
CA THR A 156 -19.46 13.33 -2.14
C THR A 156 -20.59 14.05 -1.42
N LYS A 157 -21.34 14.86 -2.16
CA LYS A 157 -22.52 15.60 -1.67
C LYS A 157 -23.77 14.71 -1.70
N GLU A 158 -23.89 13.91 -2.76
CA GLU A 158 -24.96 12.95 -2.97
C GLU A 158 -24.38 11.64 -3.49
N GLY A 159 -24.84 10.51 -2.99
CA GLY A 159 -24.42 9.19 -3.43
C GLY A 159 -24.82 8.07 -2.46
N ASP A 160 -25.07 6.91 -3.00
CA ASP A 160 -25.38 5.69 -2.22
C ASP A 160 -24.09 4.90 -1.96
N ILE A 161 -23.48 5.12 -0.81
CA ILE A 161 -22.17 4.56 -0.41
C ILE A 161 -22.36 3.69 0.82
N GLN A 162 -21.84 2.46 0.79
CA GLN A 162 -21.91 1.56 1.95
C GLN A 162 -20.61 0.80 2.20
N ILE A 163 -20.42 0.45 3.48
CA ILE A 163 -19.46 -0.57 3.89
C ILE A 163 -20.18 -1.92 3.90
N LEU A 164 -19.60 -2.92 3.23
CA LEU A 164 -20.12 -4.28 3.28
C LEU A 164 -19.72 -4.98 4.56
N THR A 165 -20.70 -5.62 5.19
CA THR A 165 -20.53 -6.47 6.39
C THR A 165 -21.13 -7.86 6.11
N THR A 166 -21.02 -8.78 7.08
CA THR A 166 -21.67 -10.10 6.99
C THR A 166 -23.18 -10.01 6.87
N ASP A 167 -23.79 -8.94 7.38
CA ASP A 167 -25.24 -8.76 7.47
C ASP A 167 -25.81 -7.90 6.33
N THR A 168 -24.96 -7.40 5.43
CA THR A 168 -25.38 -6.63 4.27
C THR A 168 -26.36 -7.44 3.41
N ASP A 169 -27.51 -6.85 3.08
CA ASP A 169 -28.61 -7.48 2.35
C ASP A 169 -28.97 -6.78 1.03
N ARG A 170 -28.33 -5.65 0.73
CA ARG A 170 -28.52 -4.91 -0.53
C ARG A 170 -27.18 -4.58 -1.21
N VAL A 171 -27.25 -4.17 -2.47
CA VAL A 171 -26.13 -3.61 -3.23
C VAL A 171 -26.36 -2.11 -3.37
N ALA A 172 -25.38 -1.31 -2.94
CA ALA A 172 -25.38 0.14 -3.15
C ALA A 172 -24.65 0.51 -4.45
N ASP A 173 -24.66 1.78 -4.79
CA ASP A 173 -23.91 2.30 -5.94
C ASP A 173 -22.40 2.20 -5.74
N VAL A 174 -21.92 2.52 -4.53
CA VAL A 174 -20.52 2.35 -4.11
C VAL A 174 -20.45 1.38 -2.93
N ASN A 175 -19.80 0.25 -3.15
CA ASN A 175 -19.68 -0.84 -2.17
C ASN A 175 -18.21 -0.98 -1.76
N ILE A 176 -17.89 -0.85 -0.47
CA ILE A 176 -16.53 -0.89 0.04
C ILE A 176 -16.35 -2.08 0.97
N SER A 177 -15.34 -2.90 0.72
CA SER A 177 -15.09 -4.12 1.49
C SER A 177 -13.61 -4.50 1.55
N THR A 178 -13.32 -5.51 2.38
CA THR A 178 -12.07 -6.24 2.24
C THR A 178 -12.24 -7.44 1.31
N LEU A 179 -11.19 -7.77 0.56
CA LEU A 179 -11.19 -8.97 -0.26
C LEU A 179 -11.39 -10.25 0.56
N GLN A 180 -10.86 -10.26 1.81
CA GLN A 180 -10.97 -11.39 2.73
C GLN A 180 -12.42 -11.67 3.14
N LEU A 181 -13.24 -10.62 3.35
CA LEU A 181 -14.66 -10.79 3.64
C LEU A 181 -15.37 -11.48 2.48
N LEU A 182 -15.18 -11.02 1.24
CA LEU A 182 -15.80 -11.60 0.07
C LEU A 182 -15.33 -13.03 -0.19
N ASN A 183 -14.05 -13.32 0.01
CA ASN A 183 -13.51 -14.67 -0.16
C ASN A 183 -14.12 -15.69 0.83
N ARG A 184 -14.53 -15.23 2.02
CA ARG A 184 -15.13 -16.08 3.06
C ARG A 184 -16.66 -16.11 3.02
N ASN A 185 -17.31 -15.06 2.54
CA ASN A 185 -18.78 -14.93 2.54
C ASN A 185 -19.36 -15.12 1.13
N LYS A 186 -19.71 -16.39 0.81
CA LYS A 186 -20.29 -16.75 -0.50
C LYS A 186 -21.63 -16.08 -0.76
N ARG A 187 -22.47 -15.83 0.28
CA ARG A 187 -23.76 -15.15 0.13
C ARG A 187 -23.55 -13.74 -0.39
N LEU A 188 -22.68 -12.99 0.28
CA LEU A 188 -22.35 -11.62 -0.09
C LEU A 188 -21.71 -11.55 -1.49
N LEU A 189 -20.77 -12.47 -1.78
CA LEU A 189 -20.15 -12.56 -3.10
C LEU A 189 -21.20 -12.77 -4.21
N ASN A 190 -22.10 -13.74 -4.03
CA ASN A 190 -23.15 -14.06 -5.02
C ASN A 190 -24.15 -12.92 -5.23
N MET A 191 -24.46 -12.15 -4.18
CA MET A 191 -25.30 -10.96 -4.27
C MET A 191 -24.68 -9.87 -5.15
N LEU A 192 -23.36 -9.70 -5.10
CA LEU A 192 -22.64 -8.65 -5.81
C LEU A 192 -22.27 -9.01 -7.25
N VAL A 193 -22.06 -10.29 -7.55
CA VAL A 193 -21.39 -10.77 -8.78
C VAL A 193 -21.99 -10.20 -10.06
N ASN A 194 -23.34 -10.13 -10.18
CA ASN A 194 -24.01 -9.64 -11.38
C ASN A 194 -24.50 -8.19 -11.28
N GLU A 195 -24.16 -7.52 -10.19
CA GLU A 195 -24.60 -6.15 -9.91
C GLU A 195 -23.48 -5.11 -10.06
N ILE A 196 -22.25 -5.54 -10.27
CA ILE A 196 -21.08 -4.68 -10.31
C ILE A 196 -20.51 -4.62 -11.72
N SER A 197 -20.37 -3.41 -12.27
CA SER A 197 -19.71 -3.14 -13.55
C SER A 197 -18.25 -2.68 -13.40
N PHE A 198 -17.86 -2.17 -12.23
CA PHE A 198 -16.54 -1.63 -11.99
C PHE A 198 -15.93 -2.17 -10.69
N ILE A 199 -14.73 -2.74 -10.77
CA ILE A 199 -13.97 -3.18 -9.59
C ILE A 199 -12.70 -2.34 -9.45
N ILE A 200 -12.51 -1.77 -8.26
CA ILE A 200 -11.32 -1.03 -7.88
C ILE A 200 -10.64 -1.77 -6.74
N VAL A 201 -9.31 -1.94 -6.81
CA VAL A 201 -8.54 -2.64 -5.78
C VAL A 201 -7.41 -1.76 -5.32
N ASP A 202 -7.42 -1.38 -4.04
CA ASP A 202 -6.35 -0.62 -3.43
C ASP A 202 -5.24 -1.55 -2.91
N GLU A 203 -3.99 -1.09 -3.03
CA GLU A 203 -2.76 -1.82 -2.69
C GLU A 203 -2.76 -3.24 -3.29
N VAL A 204 -3.10 -3.34 -4.56
CA VAL A 204 -3.33 -4.60 -5.28
C VAL A 204 -2.18 -5.61 -5.16
N HIS A 205 -0.94 -5.15 -4.95
CA HIS A 205 0.25 -5.99 -4.75
C HIS A 205 0.26 -6.78 -3.43
N LEU A 206 -0.54 -6.37 -2.43
CA LEU A 206 -0.63 -7.02 -1.12
C LEU A 206 -1.62 -8.18 -1.08
N ILE A 207 -2.51 -8.25 -2.05
CA ILE A 207 -3.57 -9.25 -2.08
C ILE A 207 -2.98 -10.64 -2.36
N SER A 208 -3.40 -11.65 -1.60
CA SER A 208 -2.99 -13.03 -1.88
C SER A 208 -3.52 -13.47 -3.24
N VAL A 209 -2.69 -14.18 -4.02
CA VAL A 209 -3.06 -14.66 -5.35
C VAL A 209 -4.30 -15.56 -5.30
N GLY A 210 -4.39 -16.42 -4.27
CA GLY A 210 -5.57 -17.28 -4.10
C GLY A 210 -6.86 -16.49 -3.89
N ALA A 211 -6.85 -15.46 -3.03
CA ALA A 211 -8.02 -14.61 -2.80
C ALA A 211 -8.36 -13.78 -4.05
N LEU A 212 -7.34 -13.26 -4.73
CA LEU A 212 -7.50 -12.55 -5.99
C LEU A 212 -8.20 -13.44 -7.03
N THR A 213 -7.66 -14.64 -7.28
CA THR A 213 -8.22 -15.59 -8.23
C THR A 213 -9.63 -16.01 -7.85
N ASN A 214 -9.87 -16.38 -6.59
CA ASN A 214 -11.16 -16.85 -6.11
C ASN A 214 -12.27 -15.80 -6.20
N VAL A 215 -11.93 -14.53 -6.01
CA VAL A 215 -12.92 -13.44 -6.07
C VAL A 215 -13.03 -12.91 -7.50
N PHE A 216 -11.92 -12.57 -8.16
CA PHE A 216 -11.94 -11.93 -9.48
C PHE A 216 -12.48 -12.81 -10.60
N LEU A 217 -12.22 -14.13 -10.53
CA LEU A 217 -12.81 -15.08 -11.49
C LEU A 217 -14.27 -15.41 -11.21
N LYS A 218 -14.95 -14.65 -10.36
CA LYS A 218 -16.41 -14.68 -10.20
C LYS A 218 -17.09 -13.44 -10.77
N PHE A 219 -16.40 -12.30 -10.78
CA PHE A 219 -16.97 -11.03 -11.22
C PHE A 219 -16.84 -10.81 -12.73
N PRO A 220 -17.95 -10.78 -13.48
CA PRO A 220 -17.94 -10.39 -14.88
C PRO A 220 -17.90 -8.87 -15.10
N ALA A 221 -17.56 -8.08 -14.05
CA ALA A 221 -17.45 -6.63 -14.13
C ALA A 221 -16.57 -6.18 -15.30
N TYR A 222 -17.03 -5.24 -16.13
CA TYR A 222 -16.31 -4.79 -17.32
C TYR A 222 -15.03 -4.06 -16.98
N TYR A 223 -15.10 -3.06 -16.08
CA TYR A 223 -14.00 -2.19 -15.71
C TYR A 223 -13.21 -2.75 -14.52
N ARG A 224 -11.88 -2.67 -14.59
CA ARG A 224 -10.96 -3.07 -13.50
C ARG A 224 -9.84 -2.05 -13.32
N LEU A 225 -9.70 -1.50 -12.12
CA LEU A 225 -8.63 -0.57 -11.74
C LEU A 225 -7.87 -1.10 -10.53
N GLY A 226 -6.58 -1.33 -10.69
CA GLY A 226 -5.66 -1.63 -9.58
C GLY A 226 -4.93 -0.37 -9.14
N LEU A 227 -4.76 -0.15 -7.83
CA LEU A 227 -3.95 0.94 -7.28
C LEU A 227 -2.76 0.35 -6.54
N SER A 228 -1.57 0.88 -6.75
CA SER A 228 -0.36 0.47 -6.02
C SER A 228 0.72 1.53 -6.10
N ALA A 229 1.54 1.65 -5.07
CA ALA A 229 2.80 2.38 -5.18
C ALA A 229 3.86 1.55 -5.92
N THR A 230 3.83 0.23 -5.73
CA THR A 230 4.78 -0.73 -6.30
C THR A 230 4.01 -1.95 -6.79
N PRO A 231 3.56 -1.98 -8.07
CA PRO A 231 2.75 -3.10 -8.60
C PRO A 231 3.61 -4.34 -8.87
N THR A 232 4.53 -4.65 -7.97
CA THR A 232 5.39 -5.82 -8.02
C THR A 232 5.28 -6.61 -6.72
N ARG A 233 5.45 -7.92 -6.81
CA ARG A 233 5.31 -8.84 -5.68
C ARG A 233 6.66 -9.48 -5.37
N SER A 234 7.03 -9.47 -4.10
CA SER A 234 8.27 -10.08 -3.61
C SER A 234 8.25 -11.62 -3.61
N ASP A 235 7.08 -12.23 -3.78
CA ASP A 235 6.91 -13.68 -3.92
C ASP A 235 7.08 -14.18 -5.37
N GLY A 236 7.36 -13.29 -6.33
CA GLY A 236 7.56 -13.63 -7.74
C GLY A 236 6.26 -13.78 -8.55
N LEU A 237 5.10 -13.61 -7.93
CA LEU A 237 3.78 -13.79 -8.56
C LEU A 237 3.22 -12.49 -9.19
N THR A 238 4.08 -11.51 -9.47
CA THR A 238 3.71 -10.29 -10.22
C THR A 238 2.99 -10.58 -11.54
N PRO A 239 3.39 -11.59 -12.36
CA PRO A 239 2.66 -11.88 -13.60
C PRO A 239 1.19 -12.22 -13.39
N VAL A 240 0.82 -12.88 -12.28
CA VAL A 240 -0.57 -13.18 -11.96
C VAL A 240 -1.40 -11.92 -11.72
N LEU A 241 -0.79 -10.89 -11.16
CA LEU A 241 -1.43 -9.58 -10.99
C LEU A 241 -1.79 -8.98 -12.35
N TYR A 242 -0.84 -9.01 -13.29
CA TYR A 242 -1.07 -8.50 -14.65
C TYR A 242 -2.07 -9.35 -15.45
N ASP A 243 -2.15 -10.66 -15.18
CA ASP A 243 -3.17 -11.52 -15.78
C ASP A 243 -4.60 -11.11 -15.38
N HIS A 244 -4.78 -10.46 -14.22
CA HIS A 244 -6.08 -9.96 -13.76
C HIS A 244 -6.36 -8.51 -14.14
N PHE A 245 -5.32 -7.64 -14.23
CA PHE A 245 -5.47 -6.18 -14.41
C PHE A 245 -4.86 -5.60 -15.69
N SER A 246 -4.29 -6.40 -16.59
CA SER A 246 -3.56 -5.91 -17.77
C SER A 246 -2.16 -5.36 -17.45
N LEU A 247 -1.35 -5.13 -18.51
CA LEU A 247 -0.07 -4.39 -18.44
C LEU A 247 -0.24 -2.88 -18.64
N ASN A 248 -1.45 -2.39 -18.80
CA ASN A 248 -1.70 -0.97 -18.89
C ASN A 248 -1.40 -0.33 -17.53
N ILE A 249 -0.25 0.31 -17.42
CA ILE A 249 0.21 0.96 -16.20
C ILE A 249 0.18 2.46 -16.44
N VAL A 250 -0.65 3.16 -15.69
CA VAL A 250 -0.59 4.61 -15.56
C VAL A 250 0.45 4.91 -14.49
N GLU A 251 1.55 5.52 -14.86
CA GLU A 251 2.61 5.91 -13.92
C GLU A 251 2.51 7.40 -13.63
N SER A 252 2.60 7.76 -12.38
CA SER A 252 2.70 9.16 -11.99
C SER A 252 3.63 9.34 -10.81
N ASP A 253 4.48 10.33 -10.94
CA ASP A 253 5.19 10.91 -9.82
C ASP A 253 4.33 12.01 -9.21
N ASN A 254 4.45 12.21 -7.89
CA ASN A 254 3.80 13.33 -7.23
C ASN A 254 4.70 14.57 -7.34
N PRO A 255 4.42 15.54 -8.22
CA PRO A 255 5.26 16.72 -8.39
C PRO A 255 5.28 17.64 -7.17
N ASN A 256 4.30 17.48 -6.27
CA ASN A 256 4.20 18.26 -5.03
C ASN A 256 4.87 17.56 -3.83
N ASN A 257 5.64 16.50 -4.05
CA ASN A 257 6.42 15.88 -2.98
C ASN A 257 7.49 16.86 -2.48
N LEU A 258 7.44 17.17 -1.19
CA LEU A 258 8.56 17.86 -0.56
C LEU A 258 9.81 16.96 -0.62
N PRO A 259 10.96 17.50 -1.08
CA PRO A 259 12.20 16.74 -1.05
C PRO A 259 12.56 16.43 0.40
N ILE A 260 12.97 15.20 0.66
CA ILE A 260 13.36 14.75 2.00
C ILE A 260 14.87 14.79 2.12
N TYR A 261 15.33 15.27 3.26
CA TYR A 261 16.73 15.16 3.65
C TYR A 261 16.96 13.85 4.40
N HIS A 262 17.59 12.88 3.75
CA HIS A 262 18.03 11.64 4.38
C HIS A 262 19.41 11.83 5.01
N ILE A 263 19.51 11.68 6.32
CA ILE A 263 20.77 11.72 7.04
C ILE A 263 21.13 10.30 7.47
N LEU A 264 22.16 9.74 6.85
CA LEU A 264 22.66 8.41 7.17
C LEU A 264 23.81 8.54 8.16
N VAL A 265 23.54 8.24 9.42
CA VAL A 265 24.51 8.27 10.51
C VAL A 265 25.23 6.92 10.58
N GLN A 266 26.54 6.90 10.40
CA GLN A 266 27.34 5.70 10.58
C GLN A 266 27.65 5.50 12.06
N HIS A 267 26.81 4.71 12.73
CA HIS A 267 26.97 4.40 14.14
C HIS A 267 28.10 3.35 14.34
N PRO A 268 28.96 3.49 15.37
CA PRO A 268 30.10 2.61 15.58
C PRO A 268 29.74 1.20 16.06
N SER A 269 28.52 1.02 16.55
CA SER A 269 28.06 -0.31 17.01
C SER A 269 28.10 -1.34 15.89
N VAL A 270 28.49 -2.55 16.25
CA VAL A 270 28.72 -3.64 15.32
C VAL A 270 27.76 -4.79 15.59
N VAL A 271 27.20 -5.35 14.53
CA VAL A 271 26.33 -6.55 14.61
C VAL A 271 27.08 -7.77 14.11
N TYR A 272 27.13 -8.80 14.94
CA TYR A 272 27.66 -10.12 14.60
C TYR A 272 26.60 -11.19 14.83
N TYR A 273 26.45 -12.12 13.89
CA TYR A 273 25.65 -13.34 14.05
C TYR A 273 26.23 -14.48 13.21
N ALA A 274 26.15 -15.69 13.72
CA ALA A 274 26.71 -16.88 13.06
C ALA A 274 25.78 -17.40 11.95
N SER A 275 24.47 -17.32 12.17
CA SER A 275 23.44 -17.81 11.25
C SER A 275 22.32 -16.78 11.04
N MET A 276 21.51 -16.97 9.99
CA MET A 276 20.31 -16.14 9.78
C MET A 276 19.28 -16.30 10.90
N TYR A 277 19.27 -17.42 11.60
CA TYR A 277 18.41 -17.64 12.76
C TYR A 277 18.77 -16.69 13.91
N ASP A 278 20.07 -16.48 14.15
CA ASP A 278 20.57 -15.58 15.21
C ASP A 278 20.45 -14.09 14.82
N ALA A 279 20.27 -13.80 13.54
CA ALA A 279 20.26 -12.43 13.05
C ALA A 279 19.18 -11.55 13.70
N ASN A 280 17.97 -12.09 13.92
CA ASN A 280 16.89 -11.32 14.53
C ASN A 280 17.19 -10.97 15.99
N LYS A 281 17.78 -11.89 16.73
CA LYS A 281 18.21 -11.65 18.11
C LYS A 281 19.33 -10.62 18.16
N ALA A 282 20.37 -10.78 17.35
CA ALA A 282 21.50 -9.84 17.28
C ALA A 282 21.06 -8.41 16.91
N TRP A 283 20.09 -8.27 16.00
CA TRP A 283 19.52 -6.97 15.68
C TRP A 283 18.68 -6.40 16.83
N LYS A 284 17.90 -7.23 17.53
CA LYS A 284 17.15 -6.80 18.70
C LYS A 284 18.09 -6.31 19.79
N ASP A 285 19.13 -7.08 20.11
CA ASP A 285 20.12 -6.74 21.13
C ASP A 285 20.86 -5.44 20.79
N LEU A 286 21.22 -5.23 19.51
CA LEU A 286 21.83 -3.98 19.05
C LEU A 286 20.89 -2.77 19.25
N PHE A 287 19.66 -2.86 18.83
CA PHE A 287 18.70 -1.76 18.96
C PHE A 287 18.32 -1.47 20.40
N LEU A 288 18.44 -2.43 21.30
CA LEU A 288 18.26 -2.27 22.75
C LEU A 288 19.55 -1.89 23.48
N SER A 289 20.69 -1.80 22.79
CA SER A 289 21.94 -1.39 23.42
C SER A 289 21.86 0.04 23.94
N SER A 290 22.48 0.28 25.11
CA SER A 290 22.52 1.60 25.74
C SER A 290 23.08 2.69 24.82
N ALA A 291 24.02 2.34 23.94
CA ALA A 291 24.60 3.28 22.98
C ALA A 291 23.56 3.78 21.97
N VAL A 292 22.80 2.88 21.33
CA VAL A 292 21.78 3.24 20.34
C VAL A 292 20.60 3.94 21.02
N LEU A 293 20.16 3.45 22.17
CA LEU A 293 19.08 4.08 22.95
C LEU A 293 19.42 5.52 23.34
N ASN A 294 20.60 5.72 23.92
CA ASN A 294 21.04 7.03 24.37
C ASN A 294 21.27 8.03 23.22
N ASP A 295 21.87 7.59 22.11
CA ASP A 295 22.11 8.47 20.97
C ASP A 295 20.80 8.86 20.27
N THR A 296 19.84 7.94 20.15
CA THR A 296 18.49 8.23 19.64
C THR A 296 17.74 9.19 20.56
N PHE A 297 17.81 8.96 21.86
CA PHE A 297 17.18 9.82 22.87
C PHE A 297 17.75 11.24 22.81
N LYS A 298 19.08 11.40 22.86
CA LYS A 298 19.73 12.72 22.75
C LYS A 298 19.35 13.46 21.48
N LEU A 299 19.36 12.75 20.35
CA LEU A 299 18.92 13.31 19.06
C LEU A 299 17.46 13.80 19.13
N SER A 300 16.57 12.99 19.73
CA SER A 300 15.15 13.33 19.88
C SER A 300 14.96 14.61 20.70
N VAL A 301 15.63 14.70 21.86
CA VAL A 301 15.58 15.87 22.76
C VAL A 301 16.11 17.12 22.04
N LEU A 302 17.28 17.03 21.39
CA LEU A 302 17.87 18.14 20.64
C LEU A 302 16.93 18.66 19.54
N LEU A 303 16.40 17.76 18.73
CA LEU A 303 15.52 18.10 17.62
C LEU A 303 14.20 18.73 18.11
N LYS A 304 13.69 18.32 19.26
CA LYS A 304 12.49 18.91 19.85
C LYS A 304 12.77 20.27 20.48
N ARG A 305 13.77 20.37 21.38
CA ARG A 305 14.10 21.60 22.12
C ARG A 305 14.63 22.70 21.22
N GLU A 306 15.68 22.39 20.43
CA GLU A 306 16.39 23.40 19.63
C GLU A 306 15.74 23.65 18.27
N LYS A 307 15.25 22.60 17.62
CA LYS A 307 14.74 22.69 16.25
C LYS A 307 13.22 22.70 16.16
N LYS A 308 12.51 22.52 17.31
CA LYS A 308 11.02 22.48 17.40
C LYS A 308 10.40 21.60 16.32
N ARG A 309 10.91 20.37 16.18
CA ARG A 309 10.47 19.38 15.20
C ARG A 309 9.27 18.56 15.69
N ASN A 310 8.44 18.08 14.76
CA ASN A 310 7.40 17.10 15.02
C ASN A 310 7.94 15.71 14.67
N ILE A 311 8.17 14.89 15.69
CA ILE A 311 9.05 13.73 15.59
C ILE A 311 8.28 12.43 15.74
N LEU A 312 8.52 11.52 14.80
CA LEU A 312 8.20 10.10 14.91
C LEU A 312 9.51 9.32 15.16
N ILE A 313 9.60 8.59 16.27
CA ILE A 313 10.62 7.57 16.47
C ILE A 313 10.08 6.28 15.87
N TYR A 314 10.67 5.83 14.76
CA TYR A 314 10.25 4.63 14.08
C TYR A 314 11.03 3.42 14.59
N SER A 315 10.36 2.58 15.39
CA SER A 315 10.90 1.35 15.96
C SER A 315 9.87 0.21 15.82
N THR A 316 10.34 -0.99 15.52
CA THR A 316 9.51 -2.21 15.43
C THR A 316 9.61 -3.10 16.67
N ILE A 317 10.41 -2.73 17.66
CA ILE A 317 10.64 -3.48 18.90
C ILE A 317 9.83 -2.82 20.03
N VAL A 318 8.82 -3.53 20.55
CA VAL A 318 7.91 -3.00 21.58
C VAL A 318 8.68 -2.54 22.82
N GLU A 319 9.63 -3.33 23.31
CA GLU A 319 10.47 -3.00 24.47
C GLU A 319 11.25 -1.69 24.25
N GLN A 320 11.79 -1.48 23.04
CA GLN A 320 12.49 -0.24 22.67
C GLN A 320 11.52 0.95 22.64
N GLN A 321 10.32 0.76 22.16
CA GLN A 321 9.29 1.81 22.11
C GLN A 321 8.92 2.30 23.51
N GLU A 322 8.71 1.38 24.44
CA GLU A 322 8.40 1.72 25.84
C GLU A 322 9.60 2.38 26.54
N THR A 323 10.83 1.92 26.25
CA THR A 323 12.05 2.56 26.80
C THR A 323 12.17 4.00 26.34
N TYR A 324 11.95 4.29 25.04
CA TYR A 324 11.99 5.68 24.56
C TYR A 324 10.91 6.54 25.21
N LYS A 325 9.70 6.00 25.39
CA LYS A 325 8.63 6.71 26.07
C LYS A 325 9.06 7.13 27.49
N LEU A 326 9.55 6.18 28.29
CA LEU A 326 9.99 6.44 29.65
C LEU A 326 11.13 7.49 29.70
N LEU A 327 12.12 7.37 28.82
CA LEU A 327 13.24 8.32 28.74
C LEU A 327 12.76 9.73 28.36
N LEU A 328 11.83 9.86 27.42
CA LEU A 328 11.32 11.16 27.01
C LEU A 328 10.41 11.77 28.09
N GLU A 329 9.59 10.97 28.76
CA GLU A 329 8.74 11.42 29.88
C GLU A 329 9.59 11.86 31.08
N SER A 330 10.74 11.23 31.34
CA SER A 330 11.66 11.66 32.41
C SER A 330 12.30 13.04 32.14
N GLU A 331 12.35 13.48 30.88
CA GLU A 331 12.79 14.83 30.48
C GLU A 331 11.63 15.85 30.38
N GLY A 332 10.44 15.46 30.78
CA GLY A 332 9.26 16.32 30.81
C GLY A 332 8.49 16.44 29.50
N PHE A 333 8.78 15.57 28.53
CA PHE A 333 8.02 15.52 27.27
C PHE A 333 6.82 14.58 27.33
N THR A 334 5.83 14.84 26.49
CA THR A 334 4.70 13.91 26.27
C THR A 334 5.01 12.94 25.11
N ALA A 335 4.87 11.63 25.36
CA ALA A 335 5.17 10.61 24.36
C ALA A 335 4.09 9.54 24.26
N GLY A 336 3.63 9.23 23.04
CA GLY A 336 2.63 8.21 22.77
C GLY A 336 3.22 7.02 22.01
N VAL A 337 3.01 5.80 22.51
CA VAL A 337 3.40 4.56 21.84
C VAL A 337 2.20 3.95 21.13
N ILE A 338 2.35 3.68 19.82
CA ILE A 338 1.36 2.96 19.02
C ILE A 338 1.98 1.67 18.47
N ASN A 339 1.48 0.54 18.94
CA ASN A 339 1.88 -0.80 18.51
C ASN A 339 0.67 -1.75 18.41
N GLY A 340 0.92 -3.07 18.22
CA GLY A 340 -0.13 -4.08 18.10
C GLY A 340 -1.03 -4.23 19.32
N GLN A 341 -0.56 -3.84 20.50
CA GLN A 341 -1.27 -3.95 21.77
C GLN A 341 -2.08 -2.69 22.10
N THR A 342 -1.83 -1.57 21.39
CA THR A 342 -2.51 -0.29 21.65
C THR A 342 -3.98 -0.35 21.24
N LYS A 343 -4.90 -0.15 22.20
CA LYS A 343 -6.35 -0.13 21.96
C LYS A 343 -6.75 0.94 20.94
N LYS A 344 -7.77 0.67 20.12
CA LYS A 344 -8.23 1.58 19.04
C LYS A 344 -8.49 3.00 19.54
N ALA A 345 -9.18 3.16 20.68
CA ALA A 345 -9.49 4.47 21.27
C ALA A 345 -8.21 5.25 21.64
N VAL A 346 -7.25 4.60 22.31
CA VAL A 346 -5.97 5.22 22.71
C VAL A 346 -5.16 5.62 21.48
N ARG A 347 -5.11 4.75 20.46
CA ARG A 347 -4.46 5.06 19.18
C ARG A 347 -5.05 6.30 18.53
N THR A 348 -6.38 6.38 18.45
CA THR A 348 -7.07 7.53 17.86
C THR A 348 -6.76 8.81 18.65
N GLN A 349 -6.73 8.73 19.98
CA GLN A 349 -6.39 9.87 20.83
C GLN A 349 -4.93 10.32 20.60
N TYR A 350 -3.94 9.43 20.63
CA TYR A 350 -2.54 9.80 20.39
C TYR A 350 -2.31 10.44 19.01
N LEU A 351 -3.00 9.94 17.98
CA LEU A 351 -2.91 10.51 16.63
C LEU A 351 -3.51 11.92 16.57
N LYS A 352 -4.64 12.13 17.26
CA LYS A 352 -5.27 13.44 17.39
C LYS A 352 -4.37 14.40 18.15
N ASP A 353 -3.85 14.00 19.32
CA ASP A 353 -2.99 14.83 20.16
C ASP A 353 -1.69 15.20 19.47
N PHE A 354 -1.09 14.27 18.71
CA PHE A 354 0.09 14.56 17.91
C PHE A 354 -0.21 15.56 16.77
N LYS A 355 -1.34 15.38 16.08
CA LYS A 355 -1.77 16.29 15.02
C LYS A 355 -2.05 17.70 15.55
N GLU A 356 -2.58 17.82 16.76
CA GLU A 356 -2.91 19.09 17.41
C GLU A 356 -1.74 19.68 18.23
N GLY A 357 -0.58 19.00 18.25
CA GLY A 357 0.63 19.46 18.94
C GLY A 357 0.60 19.28 20.47
N ARG A 358 -0.36 18.52 21.01
CA ARG A 358 -0.44 18.19 22.44
C ARG A 358 0.47 17.00 22.83
N LEU A 359 0.92 16.23 21.85
CA LEU A 359 1.87 15.15 22.03
C LEU A 359 3.18 15.53 21.37
N ASP A 360 4.28 15.52 22.13
CA ASP A 360 5.61 15.92 21.62
C ASP A 360 6.24 14.88 20.72
N PHE A 361 6.07 13.60 21.08
CA PHE A 361 6.65 12.48 20.35
C PHE A 361 5.62 11.39 20.06
N LEU A 362 5.68 10.89 18.85
CA LEU A 362 5.01 9.66 18.50
C LEU A 362 6.06 8.55 18.31
N ILE A 363 5.81 7.38 18.91
CA ILE A 363 6.71 6.22 18.82
C ILE A 363 5.93 5.07 18.24
N SER A 364 6.36 4.54 17.09
CA SER A 364 5.63 3.46 16.44
C SER A 364 6.48 2.73 15.41
N GLY A 365 6.03 1.53 15.05
CA GLY A 365 6.62 0.70 14.00
C GLY A 365 5.65 0.41 12.86
N VAL A 366 5.47 -0.87 12.55
CA VAL A 366 4.70 -1.36 11.39
C VAL A 366 3.26 -0.83 11.30
N ILE A 367 2.63 -0.47 12.41
CA ILE A 367 1.22 -0.04 12.43
C ILE A 367 1.00 1.31 11.75
N LEU A 368 1.99 2.22 11.82
CA LEU A 368 1.91 3.51 11.12
C LEU A 368 2.16 3.42 9.61
N GLN A 369 2.58 2.27 9.11
CA GLN A 369 2.87 2.11 7.68
C GLN A 369 1.62 2.21 6.81
N LYS A 370 0.41 1.92 7.33
CA LYS A 370 -0.81 1.84 6.53
C LYS A 370 -1.93 2.75 7.05
N GLY A 371 -2.42 3.64 6.18
CA GLY A 371 -3.69 4.33 6.37
C GLY A 371 -3.74 5.52 7.33
N ILE A 372 -2.64 5.93 7.97
CA ILE A 372 -2.63 7.04 8.92
C ILE A 372 -1.99 8.28 8.31
N THR A 373 -2.67 9.42 8.38
CA THR A 373 -2.18 10.70 7.91
C THR A 373 -1.70 11.57 9.09
N LEU A 374 -0.44 11.99 9.03
CA LEU A 374 0.19 12.89 9.98
C LEU A 374 0.72 14.12 9.20
N PRO A 375 -0.12 15.10 8.90
CA PRO A 375 0.27 16.21 8.02
C PRO A 375 1.41 17.03 8.59
N ASN A 376 1.46 17.24 9.89
CA ASN A 376 2.47 17.99 10.59
C ASN A 376 3.79 17.23 10.88
N LEU A 377 3.87 15.93 10.55
CA LEU A 377 5.09 15.13 10.77
C LEU A 377 6.20 15.61 9.83
N ASP A 378 7.28 16.14 10.37
CA ASP A 378 8.42 16.65 9.62
C ASP A 378 9.72 15.87 9.85
N THR A 379 9.79 15.04 10.89
CA THR A 379 11.03 14.33 11.24
C THR A 379 10.75 12.88 11.62
N ILE A 380 11.52 11.96 11.02
CA ILE A 380 11.55 10.56 11.43
C ILE A 380 12.95 10.21 11.92
N ILE A 381 13.04 9.59 13.09
CA ILE A 381 14.25 8.92 13.56
C ILE A 381 14.05 7.43 13.39
N ASN A 382 14.71 6.87 12.39
CA ASN A 382 14.56 5.48 12.01
C ASN A 382 15.56 4.58 12.73
N VAL A 383 15.06 3.79 13.67
CA VAL A 383 15.82 2.80 14.46
C VAL A 383 15.25 1.39 14.26
N ALA A 384 14.91 1.06 13.03
CA ALA A 384 14.35 -0.25 12.67
C ALA A 384 14.92 -0.77 11.36
N ASN A 385 14.77 -2.07 11.17
CA ASN A 385 15.04 -2.71 9.90
C ASN A 385 13.79 -2.68 9.00
N HIS A 386 14.00 -2.58 7.70
CA HIS A 386 12.94 -2.47 6.71
C HIS A 386 13.04 -3.53 5.60
N THR A 387 11.88 -3.89 5.04
CA THR A 387 11.79 -4.30 3.63
C THR A 387 11.72 -3.02 2.77
N LYS A 388 11.89 -3.16 1.45
CA LYS A 388 11.79 -2.02 0.53
C LYS A 388 10.43 -1.33 0.65
N GLU A 389 9.35 -2.12 0.65
CA GLU A 389 7.97 -1.63 0.74
C GLU A 389 7.72 -0.89 2.06
N SER A 390 8.19 -1.46 3.17
CA SER A 390 8.11 -0.85 4.51
C SER A 390 8.85 0.48 4.57
N PHE A 391 10.04 0.55 3.94
CA PHE A 391 10.83 1.77 3.86
C PHE A 391 10.11 2.86 3.07
N GLU A 392 9.61 2.55 1.87
CA GLU A 392 8.89 3.51 1.02
C GLU A 392 7.62 4.04 1.70
N GLN A 393 6.89 3.17 2.41
CA GLN A 393 5.72 3.58 3.19
C GLN A 393 6.09 4.51 4.35
N MET A 394 7.16 4.22 5.09
CA MET A 394 7.67 5.10 6.15
C MET A 394 8.08 6.47 5.60
N VAL A 395 8.88 6.49 4.54
CA VAL A 395 9.31 7.72 3.85
C VAL A 395 8.10 8.54 3.37
N GLY A 396 7.09 7.87 2.81
CA GLY A 396 5.86 8.53 2.37
C GLY A 396 5.13 9.29 3.49
N ARG A 397 5.29 8.92 4.77
CA ARG A 397 4.63 9.62 5.89
C ARG A 397 5.09 11.04 6.10
N VAL A 398 6.34 11.31 5.77
CA VAL A 398 6.93 12.63 5.99
C VAL A 398 6.80 13.55 4.76
N ARG A 399 6.26 13.08 3.64
CA ARG A 399 6.08 13.87 2.40
C ARG A 399 4.80 14.71 2.35
N SER A 400 3.91 14.64 3.34
CA SER A 400 2.66 15.41 3.31
C SER A 400 2.92 16.91 3.22
N LEU A 401 2.17 17.58 2.36
CA LEU A 401 2.14 19.04 2.31
C LEU A 401 1.34 19.56 3.51
N ASP A 402 1.97 20.44 4.27
CA ASP A 402 1.35 21.23 5.33
C ASP A 402 2.05 22.59 5.31
N PRO A 403 1.31 23.72 5.21
CA PRO A 403 1.91 25.04 5.12
C PRO A 403 2.84 25.40 6.30
N ASN A 404 2.58 24.81 7.48
CA ASN A 404 3.32 25.09 8.71
C ASN A 404 4.44 24.07 8.97
N LYS A 405 4.65 23.12 8.06
CA LYS A 405 5.60 22.05 8.22
C LYS A 405 7.01 22.48 7.81
N LYS A 406 7.99 22.08 8.60
CA LYS A 406 9.40 22.24 8.26
C LYS A 406 9.84 21.24 7.20
N ASP A 407 10.94 21.54 6.51
CA ASP A 407 11.53 20.63 5.54
C ASP A 407 11.69 19.23 6.13
N PRO A 408 11.19 18.19 5.43
CA PRO A 408 11.22 16.83 5.95
C PRO A 408 12.63 16.28 6.11
N ILE A 409 12.90 15.67 7.27
CA ILE A 409 14.19 15.03 7.55
C ILE A 409 13.98 13.62 8.08
N ILE A 410 14.78 12.67 7.61
CA ILE A 410 14.85 11.32 8.16
C ILE A 410 16.26 10.98 8.57
N PHE A 411 16.45 10.68 9.84
CA PHE A 411 17.71 10.13 10.34
C PHE A 411 17.67 8.61 10.26
N HIS A 412 18.69 8.01 9.67
CA HIS A 412 18.86 6.56 9.57
C HIS A 412 20.15 6.15 10.27
N PHE A 413 20.06 5.27 11.25
CA PHE A 413 21.23 4.68 11.86
C PHE A 413 21.74 3.50 11.02
N GLY A 414 22.97 3.62 10.55
CA GLY A 414 23.71 2.56 9.86
C GLY A 414 24.75 1.94 10.78
N PHE A 415 24.89 0.63 10.73
CA PHE A 415 25.77 -0.14 11.61
C PHE A 415 26.82 -0.92 10.83
N GLN A 416 27.92 -1.30 11.49
CA GLN A 416 29.03 -2.06 10.90
C GLN A 416 28.85 -3.58 11.03
N GLY A 417 29.75 -4.37 10.49
CA GLY A 417 29.77 -5.83 10.56
C GLY A 417 28.72 -6.48 9.64
N LYS A 418 28.17 -7.60 10.04
CA LYS A 418 27.11 -8.31 9.28
C LYS A 418 25.83 -7.46 9.11
N GLY A 419 25.64 -6.44 9.94
CA GLY A 419 24.60 -5.43 9.79
C GLY A 419 24.76 -4.51 8.58
N TYR A 420 25.92 -4.46 7.98
CA TYR A 420 26.22 -3.59 6.83
C TYR A 420 25.25 -3.78 5.64
N TYR A 421 24.75 -5.01 5.41
CA TYR A 421 23.79 -5.25 4.33
C TYR A 421 22.52 -4.40 4.47
N LYS A 422 22.00 -4.22 5.69
CA LYS A 422 20.80 -3.40 5.90
C LYS A 422 21.08 -1.91 5.74
N THR A 423 22.25 -1.45 6.20
CA THR A 423 22.73 -0.10 5.92
C THR A 423 22.90 0.13 4.42
N ARG A 424 23.48 -0.85 3.69
CA ARG A 424 23.62 -0.79 2.24
C ARG A 424 22.27 -0.68 1.54
N ASN A 425 21.27 -1.45 1.96
CA ASN A 425 19.93 -1.38 1.40
C ASN A 425 19.31 0.01 1.58
N ILE A 426 19.41 0.61 2.77
CA ILE A 426 18.93 1.97 3.02
C ILE A 426 19.65 2.96 2.09
N LYS A 427 20.97 2.87 1.92
CA LYS A 427 21.73 3.70 0.99
C LYS A 427 21.21 3.58 -0.44
N VAL A 428 20.98 2.34 -0.93
CA VAL A 428 20.46 2.07 -2.27
C VAL A 428 19.05 2.63 -2.44
N TRP A 429 18.20 2.47 -1.43
CA TRP A 429 16.82 2.97 -1.51
C TRP A 429 16.75 4.50 -1.46
N CYS A 430 17.53 5.14 -0.60
CA CYS A 430 17.65 6.61 -0.59
C CYS A 430 18.20 7.11 -1.94
N GLY A 431 19.23 6.45 -2.52
CA GLY A 431 19.76 6.81 -3.83
C GLY A 431 18.71 6.79 -4.93
N LYS A 432 17.84 5.78 -4.95
CA LYS A 432 16.73 5.73 -5.91
C LYS A 432 15.70 6.84 -5.70
N LEU A 433 15.48 7.26 -4.46
CA LEU A 433 14.58 8.38 -4.15
C LEU A 433 15.18 9.73 -4.55
N THR A 434 16.52 9.90 -4.52
CA THR A 434 17.15 11.12 -5.08
C THR A 434 16.93 11.24 -6.58
N GLU A 435 16.93 10.13 -7.30
CA GLU A 435 16.66 10.10 -8.74
C GLU A 435 15.19 10.37 -9.07
N SER A 436 14.25 9.80 -8.29
CA SER A 436 12.82 9.83 -8.59
C SER A 436 12.03 10.96 -7.91
N SER A 437 12.58 11.57 -6.84
CA SER A 437 11.81 12.50 -5.98
C SER A 437 12.59 13.73 -5.52
N ASN A 438 13.76 14.00 -6.11
CA ASN A 438 14.66 15.09 -5.71
C ASN A 438 15.08 15.07 -4.22
N ASP A 439 15.05 13.93 -3.56
CA ASP A 439 15.51 13.77 -2.18
C ASP A 439 17.01 14.04 -2.08
N LYS A 440 17.44 14.50 -0.92
CA LYS A 440 18.83 14.79 -0.66
C LYS A 440 19.39 13.80 0.36
N ILE A 441 20.65 13.37 0.17
CA ILE A 441 21.32 12.44 1.08
C ILE A 441 22.56 13.10 1.67
N ALA A 442 22.67 13.05 2.98
CA ALA A 442 23.89 13.39 3.71
C ALA A 442 24.43 12.17 4.44
N TYR A 443 25.73 11.93 4.32
CA TYR A 443 26.42 10.88 5.06
C TYR A 443 27.18 11.52 6.22
N TRP A 444 26.82 11.11 7.44
CA TRP A 444 27.48 11.56 8.65
C TRP A 444 28.27 10.41 9.26
N ASP A 445 29.54 10.61 9.45
CA ASP A 445 30.32 9.76 10.35
C ASP A 445 29.89 10.02 11.81
N PHE A 446 30.36 9.18 12.71
CA PHE A 446 29.94 9.27 14.10
C PHE A 446 30.46 10.52 14.79
N LYS A 447 31.64 11.05 14.37
CA LYS A 447 32.20 12.30 14.88
C LYS A 447 31.30 13.48 14.55
N LYS A 448 30.90 13.62 13.28
CA LYS A 448 29.99 14.67 12.85
C LYS A 448 28.62 14.57 13.54
N PHE A 449 28.12 13.34 13.75
CA PHE A 449 26.91 13.13 14.50
C PHE A 449 27.00 13.56 15.95
N LYS A 450 28.13 13.25 16.64
CA LYS A 450 28.36 13.68 18.01
C LYS A 450 28.51 15.20 18.12
N SER A 451 29.27 15.84 17.24
CA SER A 451 29.37 17.29 17.12
C SER A 451 27.97 17.95 16.99
N PHE A 452 27.10 17.38 16.16
CA PHE A 452 25.74 17.88 16.03
C PHE A 452 24.93 17.75 17.34
N LEU A 453 25.16 16.68 18.13
CA LEU A 453 24.45 16.45 19.39
C LEU A 453 24.95 17.40 20.50
N THR A 454 26.24 17.80 20.50
CA THR A 454 26.85 18.66 21.54
C THR A 454 26.83 20.14 21.19
N GLY A 455 26.60 20.47 19.92
CA GLY A 455 26.65 21.84 19.42
C GLY A 455 28.10 22.35 19.16
N GLU A 456 29.06 21.42 19.13
CA GLU A 456 30.50 21.71 18.88
C GLU A 456 30.87 21.65 17.40
#